data_75b73643bb33a6d11ecdf507d3307af5
#
_entry.id   75b73643bb33a6d11ecdf507d3307af5
#
_cell.length_a   1.000
_cell.length_b   1.000
_cell.length_c   1.000
_cell.angle_alpha   90.00
_cell.angle_beta   90.00
_cell.angle_gamma   90.00
#
_symmetry.space_group_name_H-M   'P 1'
#
loop_
_entity.id
_entity.type
_entity.pdbx_description
1 polymer ?
#
loop_
_entity_poly.entity_id
_entity_poly.type
_entity_poly.pdbx_seq_one_letter_code
_entity_poly.pdbx_strand_id
1 'polypeptide(L)'
;VNYTEWKFSGLPTEDGFKTHAEETESILEGDDLPYPINASSPADQESFEQASEVSEQATDSDDIIVAPISEKCPKPESEKMRIEIVSLAFYPEAEVMSDENVKQVYVEYKFYDLPLSETETPMSLRKPRAGEEIHFHFSKVIDLDPVEQQGRRQFLFAMLNAQDPEQGQLKFTVVSDPLDEENEECQEVGYAYLELWQVLESGRDILEQELEIVSPEDQAIPIGKLKVSLQAAAALHDVYKEMNEDLFP
;
A
#
# COMPACT_ATOMS: atom_id res chain seq x y z
N VAL A 1 4.58 21.99 -8.38
CA VAL A 1 3.85 20.82 -8.83
C VAL A 1 2.75 20.61 -7.82
N ASN A 2 1.52 20.84 -8.25
CA ASN A 2 0.35 20.73 -7.41
C ASN A 2 0.09 19.26 -7.09
N TYR A 3 0.32 18.85 -5.86
CA TYR A 3 0.15 17.46 -5.41
C TYR A 3 -1.31 16.99 -5.44
N THR A 4 -2.26 17.92 -5.47
CA THR A 4 -3.69 17.63 -5.49
C THR A 4 -4.19 17.02 -6.80
N GLU A 5 -3.61 17.36 -7.94
CA GLU A 5 -4.02 16.80 -9.24
C GLU A 5 -3.70 15.32 -9.42
N TRP A 6 -2.76 14.77 -8.64
CA TRP A 6 -2.31 13.38 -8.77
C TRP A 6 -3.12 12.36 -7.96
N LYS A 7 -3.77 12.80 -6.88
CA LYS A 7 -4.56 11.89 -6.02
C LYS A 7 -5.92 11.49 -6.60
N PHE A 8 -6.50 12.33 -7.47
CA PHE A 8 -7.86 12.14 -7.98
C PHE A 8 -7.97 11.61 -9.41
N SER A 9 -6.87 11.42 -10.12
CA SER A 9 -6.89 10.91 -11.49
C SER A 9 -7.24 9.41 -11.62
N GLY A 10 -7.58 8.74 -10.53
CA GLY A 10 -7.94 7.32 -10.50
C GLY A 10 -9.38 6.99 -10.10
N LEU A 11 -10.25 7.98 -9.88
CA LEU A 11 -11.66 7.71 -9.61
C LEU A 11 -12.49 7.91 -10.87
N PRO A 12 -13.34 6.95 -11.24
CA PRO A 12 -14.29 7.15 -12.33
C PRO A 12 -15.33 8.18 -11.91
N THR A 13 -15.43 9.26 -12.67
CA THR A 13 -16.54 10.20 -12.58
C THR A 13 -17.81 9.51 -13.05
N GLU A 14 -18.70 9.21 -12.12
CA GLU A 14 -20.08 8.91 -12.49
C GLU A 14 -20.85 10.23 -12.66
N ASP A 15 -21.20 10.46 -13.91
CA ASP A 15 -22.09 11.53 -14.33
C ASP A 15 -23.51 11.34 -13.77
N GLY A 16 -23.94 12.39 -13.12
CA GLY A 16 -25.26 12.99 -13.33
C GLY A 16 -26.51 12.24 -12.90
N PHE A 17 -27.09 12.59 -11.76
CA PHE A 17 -28.54 12.69 -11.68
C PHE A 17 -28.94 13.96 -10.91
N LYS A 18 -29.44 14.92 -11.72
CA LYS A 18 -30.28 16.01 -11.22
C LYS A 18 -31.62 15.41 -10.81
N THR A 19 -32.04 15.61 -9.58
CA THR A 19 -33.44 15.51 -9.25
C THR A 19 -33.94 16.81 -8.62
N HIS A 20 -34.87 17.38 -9.32
CA HIS A 20 -35.73 18.47 -8.89
C HIS A 20 -36.50 18.07 -7.64
N ALA A 21 -36.53 18.97 -6.68
CA ALA A 21 -37.47 18.95 -5.58
C ALA A 21 -38.78 19.57 -6.03
N GLU A 22 -39.90 18.91 -5.75
CA GLU A 22 -41.20 19.55 -5.54
C GLU A 22 -41.93 18.83 -4.42
N GLU A 23 -42.29 19.63 -3.43
CA GLU A 23 -43.15 19.31 -2.29
C GLU A 23 -44.56 19.00 -2.76
N THR A 24 -45.23 18.03 -2.13
CA THR A 24 -46.64 18.15 -1.73
C THR A 24 -46.97 17.17 -0.61
N GLU A 25 -47.49 17.77 0.45
CA GLU A 25 -48.16 17.10 1.58
C GLU A 25 -49.45 16.39 1.17
N SER A 26 -49.79 15.27 1.85
CA SER A 26 -51.09 15.02 2.51
C SER A 26 -51.18 13.58 3.05
N ILE A 27 -51.25 13.45 4.32
CA ILE A 27 -52.20 12.89 5.31
C ILE A 27 -53.17 11.82 4.77
N LEU A 28 -53.20 10.63 5.41
CA LEU A 28 -54.27 9.95 6.15
C LEU A 28 -54.01 8.46 6.32
N GLU A 29 -54.00 8.06 7.56
CA GLU A 29 -54.52 6.93 8.34
C GLU A 29 -55.09 5.70 7.65
N GLY A 30 -54.87 4.55 8.29
CA GLY A 30 -55.77 3.41 8.32
C GLY A 30 -55.14 2.03 8.34
N ASP A 31 -54.97 1.52 9.49
CA ASP A 31 -55.24 0.21 10.10
C ASP A 31 -55.22 -1.10 9.30
N ASP A 32 -54.70 -2.08 10.05
CA ASP A 32 -55.03 -3.49 10.18
C ASP A 32 -54.18 -4.56 9.49
N LEU A 33 -53.47 -5.25 10.39
CA LEU A 33 -53.00 -6.65 10.28
C LEU A 33 -54.21 -7.65 10.30
N PRO A 34 -54.10 -8.93 9.90
CA PRO A 34 -53.30 -9.91 10.63
C PRO A 34 -52.69 -11.07 9.80
N TYR A 35 -51.77 -11.75 10.46
CA TYR A 35 -51.29 -13.11 10.15
C TYR A 35 -52.36 -14.16 10.31
N PRO A 36 -52.21 -15.40 9.75
CA PRO A 36 -51.66 -16.53 10.48
C PRO A 36 -50.84 -17.54 9.62
N ILE A 37 -49.74 -18.04 10.19
CA ILE A 37 -49.42 -19.32 10.83
C ILE A 37 -50.01 -20.57 10.16
N ASN A 38 -49.10 -21.49 9.72
CA ASN A 38 -48.95 -22.92 10.02
C ASN A 38 -48.05 -23.56 8.96
N ALA A 39 -46.91 -24.08 9.33
CA ALA A 39 -46.51 -25.31 9.99
C ALA A 39 -46.88 -26.60 9.21
N SER A 40 -45.85 -27.29 8.77
CA SER A 40 -45.49 -28.67 9.12
C SER A 40 -44.72 -29.38 8.00
N SER A 41 -43.56 -29.86 8.37
CA SER A 41 -42.88 -31.05 7.79
C SER A 41 -43.67 -32.30 8.23
N PRO A 42 -43.40 -33.51 7.75
CA PRO A 42 -42.11 -34.18 7.75
C PRO A 42 -41.82 -35.22 6.63
N ALA A 43 -40.54 -35.59 6.52
CA ALA A 43 -39.87 -36.89 6.45
C ALA A 43 -40.39 -38.00 5.49
N ASP A 44 -39.51 -38.64 4.81
CA ASP A 44 -38.83 -39.93 4.93
C ASP A 44 -38.44 -40.57 3.60
N GLN A 45 -37.19 -40.99 3.58
CA GLN A 45 -36.61 -42.31 3.25
C GLN A 45 -36.85 -42.91 1.84
N GLU A 46 -35.85 -43.37 1.26
CA GLU A 46 -34.90 -44.42 1.19
C GLU A 46 -34.47 -44.76 -0.25
N SER A 47 -33.15 -44.88 -0.37
CA SER A 47 -32.31 -45.81 -1.12
C SER A 47 -32.91 -46.73 -2.23
N PHE A 48 -32.15 -46.90 -3.30
CA PHE A 48 -31.65 -48.18 -3.77
C PHE A 48 -30.61 -48.03 -4.87
N GLU A 49 -29.57 -48.84 -4.72
CA GLU A 49 -28.44 -49.13 -5.62
C GLU A 49 -28.88 -49.87 -6.90
N GLN A 50 -28.10 -49.72 -7.95
CA GLN A 50 -27.32 -50.75 -8.69
C GLN A 50 -27.07 -50.33 -10.13
N ALA A 51 -25.85 -50.19 -10.44
CA ALA A 51 -24.87 -50.96 -11.20
C ALA A 51 -25.18 -51.40 -12.65
N SER A 52 -24.13 -51.20 -13.44
CA SER A 52 -23.67 -51.91 -14.65
C SER A 52 -24.26 -51.41 -15.97
N GLU A 53 -23.49 -51.22 -16.95
CA GLU A 53 -22.41 -51.74 -17.73
C GLU A 53 -22.22 -50.93 -19.03
N VAL A 54 -21.02 -50.65 -19.30
CA VAL A 54 -20.26 -50.59 -20.56
C VAL A 54 -21.03 -50.48 -21.89
N SER A 55 -20.72 -49.41 -22.62
CA SER A 55 -20.58 -49.45 -24.06
C SER A 55 -19.62 -48.37 -24.55
N GLU A 56 -18.49 -48.80 -25.02
CA GLU A 56 -17.52 -48.02 -25.79
C GLU A 56 -18.15 -47.58 -27.11
N GLN A 57 -18.02 -46.27 -27.42
CA GLN A 57 -17.76 -45.84 -28.79
C GLN A 57 -17.03 -44.49 -28.79
N ALA A 58 -15.84 -44.57 -29.35
CA ALA A 58 -15.01 -43.45 -29.71
C ALA A 58 -15.66 -42.60 -30.81
N THR A 59 -15.63 -41.30 -30.66
CA THR A 59 -15.44 -40.37 -31.79
C THR A 59 -14.95 -39.00 -31.29
N ASP A 60 -13.87 -38.65 -31.95
CA ASP A 60 -13.38 -37.30 -32.25
C ASP A 60 -12.88 -36.38 -31.13
N SER A 61 -11.60 -36.34 -31.15
CA SER A 61 -10.65 -35.37 -30.69
C SER A 61 -11.02 -33.94 -31.10
N ASP A 62 -11.62 -33.19 -30.21
CA ASP A 62 -11.35 -31.75 -30.17
C ASP A 62 -10.17 -31.55 -29.23
N ASP A 63 -8.99 -31.41 -29.82
CA ASP A 63 -7.80 -30.92 -29.16
C ASP A 63 -8.07 -29.53 -28.64
N ILE A 64 -8.59 -29.46 -27.41
CA ILE A 64 -8.48 -28.25 -26.61
C ILE A 64 -7.01 -28.15 -26.26
N ILE A 65 -6.27 -27.41 -27.08
CA ILE A 65 -4.95 -26.92 -26.73
C ILE A 65 -5.17 -26.00 -25.49
N VAL A 66 -5.15 -26.59 -24.33
CA VAL A 66 -4.95 -25.84 -23.09
C VAL A 66 -3.53 -25.31 -23.20
N ALA A 67 -3.42 -24.07 -23.65
CA ALA A 67 -2.17 -23.35 -23.53
C ALA A 67 -1.75 -23.47 -22.05
N PRO A 68 -0.52 -23.92 -21.76
CA PRO A 68 -0.06 -23.96 -20.39
C PRO A 68 -0.17 -22.53 -19.85
N ILE A 69 -1.03 -22.35 -18.85
CA ILE A 69 -0.99 -21.17 -18.02
C ILE A 69 0.42 -21.20 -17.45
N SER A 70 1.29 -20.37 -17.99
CA SER A 70 2.61 -20.14 -17.43
C SER A 70 2.35 -19.60 -16.02
N GLU A 71 2.29 -20.47 -15.04
CA GLU A 71 2.44 -20.10 -13.65
C GLU A 71 3.80 -19.41 -13.57
N LYS A 72 3.77 -18.07 -13.58
CA LYS A 72 4.97 -17.28 -13.32
C LYS A 72 5.46 -17.75 -11.96
N CYS A 73 6.52 -18.51 -11.96
CA CYS A 73 7.23 -18.88 -10.74
C CYS A 73 7.44 -17.61 -9.91
N PRO A 74 7.11 -17.61 -8.62
CA PRO A 74 7.29 -16.41 -7.81
C PRO A 74 8.76 -15.99 -7.87
N LYS A 75 9.01 -14.68 -8.11
CA LYS A 75 10.36 -14.14 -8.18
C LYS A 75 11.10 -14.41 -6.87
N PRO A 76 12.39 -14.78 -6.93
CA PRO A 76 13.19 -15.00 -5.73
C PRO A 76 13.33 -13.70 -4.90
N GLU A 77 13.59 -13.85 -3.62
CA GLU A 77 13.76 -12.71 -2.69
C GLU A 77 14.93 -11.80 -3.08
N SER A 78 15.93 -12.30 -3.82
CA SER A 78 17.05 -11.51 -4.35
C SER A 78 16.67 -10.58 -5.51
N GLU A 79 15.51 -10.79 -6.11
CA GLU A 79 15.02 -10.02 -7.27
C GLU A 79 13.84 -9.08 -6.93
N LYS A 80 13.59 -8.86 -5.66
CA LYS A 80 12.54 -7.94 -5.19
C LYS A 80 12.88 -7.37 -3.83
N MET A 81 12.29 -6.22 -3.55
CA MET A 81 12.27 -5.65 -2.20
C MET A 81 10.86 -5.20 -1.85
N ARG A 82 10.56 -5.16 -0.56
CA ARG A 82 9.26 -4.69 -0.07
C ARG A 82 9.46 -3.63 0.98
N ILE A 83 8.82 -2.49 0.77
CA ILE A 83 8.79 -1.38 1.72
C ILE A 83 7.37 -1.28 2.26
N GLU A 84 7.22 -1.27 3.58
CA GLU A 84 5.94 -1.11 4.24
C GLU A 84 5.98 0.10 5.17
N ILE A 85 4.98 0.98 5.01
CA ILE A 85 4.67 2.06 5.94
C ILE A 85 3.60 1.51 6.87
N VAL A 86 3.97 1.27 8.13
CA VAL A 86 3.10 0.60 9.10
C VAL A 86 2.21 1.59 9.82
N SER A 87 2.81 2.54 10.54
CA SER A 87 2.07 3.44 11.42
C SER A 87 2.85 4.72 11.73
N LEU A 88 2.14 5.70 12.26
CA LEU A 88 2.66 7.01 12.63
C LEU A 88 2.05 7.49 13.95
N ALA A 89 2.89 8.10 14.78
CA ALA A 89 2.49 8.81 15.98
C ALA A 89 3.26 10.13 16.08
N PHE A 90 2.63 11.17 16.59
CA PHE A 90 3.32 12.43 16.92
C PHE A 90 3.56 12.53 18.42
N TYR A 91 4.65 13.19 18.80
CA TYR A 91 4.89 13.53 20.19
C TYR A 91 3.88 14.58 20.65
N PRO A 92 3.34 14.45 21.86
CA PRO A 92 2.30 15.37 22.37
C PRO A 92 2.70 16.84 22.38
N GLU A 93 3.99 17.12 22.57
CA GLU A 93 4.59 18.44 22.61
C GLU A 93 4.98 19.03 21.25
N ALA A 94 4.88 18.24 20.18
CA ALA A 94 5.25 18.67 18.83
C ALA A 94 4.30 19.76 18.33
N GLU A 95 4.83 20.78 17.64
CA GLU A 95 4.02 21.88 17.07
C GLU A 95 2.89 21.41 16.17
N VAL A 96 3.13 20.34 15.39
CA VAL A 96 2.11 19.75 14.52
C VAL A 96 0.84 19.37 15.27
N MET A 97 0.94 19.06 16.56
CA MET A 97 -0.22 18.67 17.38
C MET A 97 -1.14 19.85 17.66
N SER A 98 -0.60 21.06 17.80
CA SER A 98 -1.34 22.31 18.01
C SER A 98 -1.68 23.03 16.71
N ASP A 99 -1.09 22.65 15.59
CA ASP A 99 -1.36 23.24 14.29
C ASP A 99 -2.75 22.83 13.79
N GLU A 100 -3.67 23.78 13.76
CA GLU A 100 -5.04 23.56 13.30
C GLU A 100 -5.16 23.40 11.78
N ASN A 101 -4.14 23.76 11.01
CA ASN A 101 -4.12 23.57 9.56
C ASN A 101 -3.82 22.11 9.18
N VAL A 102 -3.14 21.39 10.04
CA VAL A 102 -2.88 19.96 9.85
C VAL A 102 -4.06 19.14 10.37
N LYS A 103 -4.93 18.70 9.48
CA LYS A 103 -6.13 17.88 9.80
C LYS A 103 -5.93 16.40 9.54
N GLN A 104 -5.30 16.08 8.43
CA GLN A 104 -5.02 14.73 7.97
C GLN A 104 -3.65 14.65 7.32
N VAL A 105 -3.06 13.47 7.33
CA VAL A 105 -1.71 13.23 6.84
C VAL A 105 -1.62 11.94 6.02
N TYR A 106 -0.67 11.92 5.11
CA TYR A 106 -0.22 10.74 4.41
C TYR A 106 1.30 10.68 4.41
N VAL A 107 1.86 9.56 3.99
CA VAL A 107 3.30 9.35 3.94
C VAL A 107 3.71 8.95 2.54
N GLU A 108 4.79 9.53 2.04
CA GLU A 108 5.36 9.21 0.74
C GLU A 108 6.87 9.01 0.83
N TYR A 109 7.42 8.31 -0.15
CA TYR A 109 8.86 8.24 -0.39
C TYR A 109 9.13 8.21 -1.89
N LYS A 110 10.34 8.61 -2.28
CA LYS A 110 10.80 8.54 -3.68
C LYS A 110 11.72 7.35 -3.87
N PHE A 111 11.50 6.63 -4.94
CA PHE A 111 12.37 5.54 -5.34
C PHE A 111 12.58 5.57 -6.85
N TYR A 112 13.79 5.91 -7.27
CA TYR A 112 14.29 5.95 -8.66
C TYR A 112 13.23 6.35 -9.71
N ASP A 113 12.70 5.36 -10.44
CA ASP A 113 11.76 5.53 -11.56
C ASP A 113 10.28 5.37 -11.17
N LEU A 114 9.99 5.04 -9.91
CA LEU A 114 8.61 4.87 -9.47
C LEU A 114 7.89 6.21 -9.31
N PRO A 115 6.69 6.36 -9.87
CA PRO A 115 5.88 7.55 -9.64
C PRO A 115 5.44 7.62 -8.17
N LEU A 116 5.29 8.83 -7.63
CA LEU A 116 4.85 9.03 -6.24
C LEU A 116 3.50 8.38 -5.94
N SER A 117 2.61 8.32 -6.92
CA SER A 117 1.31 7.63 -6.78
C SER A 117 1.42 6.16 -6.38
N GLU A 118 2.56 5.52 -6.64
CA GLU A 118 2.82 4.13 -6.25
C GLU A 118 3.57 3.99 -4.92
N THR A 119 4.17 5.06 -4.42
CA THR A 119 5.01 5.09 -3.22
C THR A 119 4.50 6.02 -2.13
N GLU A 120 3.26 6.44 -2.23
CA GLU A 120 2.52 7.16 -1.19
C GLU A 120 1.41 6.29 -0.61
N THR A 121 1.06 6.50 0.65
CA THR A 121 -0.09 5.83 1.25
C THR A 121 -1.37 6.23 0.51
N PRO A 122 -2.26 5.27 0.18
CA PRO A 122 -3.37 5.50 -0.76
C PRO A 122 -4.46 6.43 -0.20
N MET A 123 -4.46 6.60 1.13
CA MET A 123 -5.45 7.43 1.82
C MET A 123 -4.75 8.30 2.86
N SER A 124 -5.23 9.54 3.00
CA SER A 124 -4.89 10.37 4.14
C SER A 124 -5.67 9.93 5.37
N LEU A 125 -5.01 9.89 6.50
CA LEU A 125 -5.61 9.58 7.78
C LEU A 125 -5.67 10.83 8.65
N ARG A 126 -6.70 10.93 9.48
CA ARG A 126 -6.84 11.98 10.48
C ARG A 126 -5.55 12.08 11.31
N LYS A 127 -5.12 13.32 11.58
CA LYS A 127 -4.01 13.56 12.51
C LYS A 127 -4.22 12.79 13.81
N PRO A 128 -3.21 12.01 14.27
CA PRO A 128 -3.34 11.25 15.52
C PRO A 128 -3.49 12.19 16.72
N ARG A 129 -4.20 11.74 17.72
CA ARG A 129 -4.27 12.40 19.02
C ARG A 129 -3.00 12.14 19.82
N ALA A 130 -2.81 12.88 20.92
CA ALA A 130 -1.70 12.62 21.82
C ALA A 130 -1.72 11.16 22.33
N GLY A 131 -0.61 10.44 22.14
CA GLY A 131 -0.48 9.03 22.50
C GLY A 131 -1.19 8.03 21.58
N GLU A 132 -1.79 8.51 20.49
CA GLU A 132 -2.42 7.67 19.47
C GLU A 132 -1.43 7.33 18.36
N GLU A 133 -1.52 6.11 17.85
CA GLU A 133 -0.81 5.64 16.66
C GLU A 133 -1.84 5.39 15.56
N ILE A 134 -1.64 5.98 14.39
CA ILE A 134 -2.48 5.73 13.21
C ILE A 134 -1.80 4.75 12.28
N HIS A 135 -2.57 3.80 11.72
CA HIS A 135 -2.06 2.67 10.97
C HIS A 135 -2.38 2.80 9.49
N PHE A 136 -1.35 2.76 8.66
CA PHE A 136 -1.47 2.75 7.19
C PHE A 136 -1.44 1.34 6.63
N HIS A 137 -0.54 0.49 7.12
CA HIS A 137 -0.29 -0.87 6.60
C HIS A 137 -0.18 -0.91 5.08
N PHE A 138 0.51 0.07 4.52
CA PHE A 138 0.74 0.19 3.09
C PHE A 138 2.09 -0.40 2.71
N SER A 139 2.08 -1.36 1.79
CA SER A 139 3.31 -1.96 1.29
C SER A 139 3.40 -1.91 -0.23
N LYS A 140 4.62 -1.69 -0.72
CA LYS A 140 5.00 -1.73 -2.12
C LYS A 140 6.09 -2.76 -2.33
N VAL A 141 5.85 -3.68 -3.26
CA VAL A 141 6.88 -4.59 -3.76
C VAL A 141 7.53 -3.96 -4.99
N ILE A 142 8.85 -3.84 -4.96
CA ILE A 142 9.67 -3.26 -6.02
C ILE A 142 10.41 -4.39 -6.71
N ASP A 143 10.18 -4.54 -8.00
CA ASP A 143 10.86 -5.50 -8.85
C ASP A 143 12.30 -5.07 -9.09
N LEU A 144 13.25 -5.98 -8.83
CA LEU A 144 14.69 -5.80 -8.98
C LEU A 144 15.29 -6.88 -9.88
N ASP A 145 14.54 -7.31 -10.91
CA ASP A 145 15.02 -8.27 -11.90
C ASP A 145 16.39 -7.86 -12.45
N PRO A 146 17.39 -8.75 -12.45
CA PRO A 146 18.75 -8.41 -12.86
C PRO A 146 18.89 -8.03 -14.34
N VAL A 147 17.95 -8.43 -15.17
CA VAL A 147 17.96 -8.12 -16.60
C VAL A 147 17.05 -6.92 -16.92
N GLU A 148 15.82 -6.95 -16.43
CA GLU A 148 14.81 -5.94 -16.77
C GLU A 148 14.94 -4.64 -15.93
N GLN A 149 15.48 -4.75 -14.71
CA GLN A 149 15.53 -3.65 -13.74
C GLN A 149 16.97 -3.25 -13.34
N GLN A 150 17.89 -3.26 -14.29
CA GLN A 150 19.29 -2.88 -14.04
C GLN A 150 19.41 -1.46 -13.50
N GLY A 151 18.59 -0.52 -13.97
CA GLY A 151 18.61 0.86 -13.48
C GLY A 151 18.29 0.98 -11.99
N ARG A 152 17.31 0.21 -11.50
CA ARG A 152 16.98 0.15 -10.07
C ARG A 152 18.09 -0.47 -9.24
N ARG A 153 18.72 -1.52 -9.76
CA ARG A 153 19.85 -2.19 -9.10
C ARG A 153 21.05 -1.25 -8.99
N GLN A 154 21.38 -0.52 -10.07
CA GLN A 154 22.43 0.50 -10.06
C GLN A 154 22.13 1.65 -9.09
N PHE A 155 20.88 2.09 -9.03
CA PHE A 155 20.45 3.10 -8.07
C PHE A 155 20.65 2.64 -6.62
N LEU A 156 20.25 1.39 -6.28
CA LEU A 156 20.48 0.82 -4.95
C LEU A 156 21.96 0.67 -4.63
N PHE A 157 22.77 0.22 -5.58
CA PHE A 157 24.21 0.13 -5.40
C PHE A 157 24.85 1.49 -5.12
N ALA A 158 24.42 2.53 -5.85
CA ALA A 158 24.87 3.90 -5.61
C ALA A 158 24.48 4.40 -4.20
N MET A 159 23.28 4.08 -3.74
CA MET A 159 22.86 4.39 -2.36
C MET A 159 23.73 3.68 -1.33
N LEU A 160 24.05 2.40 -1.52
CA LEU A 160 24.87 1.61 -0.61
C LEU A 160 26.33 2.09 -0.55
N ASN A 161 26.83 2.69 -1.63
CA ASN A 161 28.20 3.22 -1.73
C ASN A 161 28.28 4.74 -1.59
N ALA A 162 27.19 5.40 -1.22
CA ALA A 162 27.18 6.84 -1.06
C ALA A 162 28.17 7.28 0.03
N GLN A 163 29.01 8.25 -0.30
CA GLN A 163 29.91 8.88 0.67
C GLN A 163 29.18 9.86 1.58
N ASP A 164 28.11 10.45 1.04
CA ASP A 164 27.22 11.32 1.78
C ASP A 164 26.14 10.47 2.46
N PRO A 165 26.04 10.50 3.80
CA PRO A 165 25.04 9.74 4.53
C PRO A 165 23.60 9.99 4.07
N GLU A 166 23.29 11.21 3.64
CA GLU A 166 21.94 11.55 3.17
C GLU A 166 21.56 10.82 1.88
N GLN A 167 22.52 10.51 1.03
CA GLN A 167 22.29 9.79 -0.22
C GLN A 167 22.11 8.28 -0.04
N GLY A 168 22.57 7.74 1.08
CA GLY A 168 22.44 6.33 1.43
C GLY A 168 21.14 5.98 2.20
N GLN A 169 20.29 6.97 2.39
CA GLN A 169 19.06 6.83 3.17
C GLN A 169 17.82 6.87 2.30
N LEU A 170 16.83 6.04 2.65
CA LEU A 170 15.49 6.17 2.13
C LEU A 170 14.75 7.22 2.97
N LYS A 171 14.31 8.30 2.32
CA LYS A 171 13.60 9.40 2.97
C LYS A 171 12.09 9.21 2.85
N PHE A 172 11.41 9.14 3.99
CA PHE A 172 9.96 9.21 4.09
C PHE A 172 9.54 10.63 4.44
N THR A 173 8.55 11.14 3.73
CA THR A 173 7.98 12.46 3.98
C THR A 173 6.56 12.31 4.49
N VAL A 174 6.28 12.87 5.65
CA VAL A 174 4.93 13.02 6.19
C VAL A 174 4.35 14.31 5.64
N VAL A 175 3.21 14.22 4.99
CA VAL A 175 2.57 15.35 4.28
C VAL A 175 1.19 15.61 4.87
N SER A 176 0.92 16.87 5.15
CA SER A 176 -0.43 17.36 5.48
C SER A 176 -1.24 17.49 4.22
N ASP A 177 -2.40 16.84 4.22
CA ASP A 177 -3.35 16.86 3.12
C ASP A 177 -4.54 17.74 3.51
N PRO A 178 -4.74 18.90 2.85
CA PRO A 178 -5.81 19.80 3.21
C PRO A 178 -7.19 19.19 2.94
N LEU A 179 -8.18 19.56 3.76
CA LEU A 179 -9.58 19.15 3.54
C LEU A 179 -10.27 19.97 2.46
N ASP A 180 -9.79 21.20 2.23
CA ASP A 180 -10.31 22.14 1.24
C ASP A 180 -9.25 22.39 0.17
N GLU A 181 -9.41 21.75 -0.98
CA GLU A 181 -8.47 21.82 -2.09
C GLU A 181 -8.46 23.19 -2.80
N GLU A 182 -9.48 24.02 -2.60
CA GLU A 182 -9.57 25.28 -3.33
C GLU A 182 -8.63 26.36 -2.79
N ASN A 183 -8.22 26.27 -1.52
CA ASN A 183 -7.50 27.35 -0.83
C ASN A 183 -6.21 26.92 -0.13
N GLU A 184 -5.92 25.62 -0.02
CA GLU A 184 -4.80 25.13 0.75
C GLU A 184 -3.94 24.15 -0.08
N GLU A 185 -2.64 24.24 0.08
CA GLU A 185 -1.67 23.32 -0.55
C GLU A 185 -1.20 22.26 0.46
N CYS A 186 -0.81 21.07 -0.06
CA CYS A 186 -0.14 20.07 0.74
C CYS A 186 1.17 20.60 1.31
N GLN A 187 1.42 20.37 2.59
CA GLN A 187 2.61 20.82 3.29
C GLN A 187 3.40 19.64 3.85
N GLU A 188 4.71 19.70 3.72
CA GLU A 188 5.59 18.73 4.37
C GLU A 188 5.59 18.99 5.88
N VAL A 189 5.23 17.96 6.64
CA VAL A 189 5.11 18.02 8.11
C VAL A 189 6.36 17.51 8.79
N GLY A 190 7.03 16.52 8.21
CA GLY A 190 8.22 15.94 8.79
C GLY A 190 8.89 14.91 7.90
N TYR A 191 10.11 14.56 8.27
CA TYR A 191 10.93 13.59 7.55
C TYR A 191 11.38 12.47 8.48
N ALA A 192 11.43 11.26 7.94
CA ALA A 192 12.05 10.12 8.59
C ALA A 192 13.01 9.42 7.62
N TYR A 193 14.11 8.91 8.14
CA TYR A 193 15.20 8.36 7.32
C TYR A 193 15.50 6.92 7.71
N LEU A 194 15.63 6.06 6.70
CA LEU A 194 16.03 4.67 6.85
C LEU A 194 17.33 4.42 6.11
N GLU A 195 18.37 4.06 6.83
CA GLU A 195 19.67 3.77 6.26
C GLU A 195 19.71 2.34 5.69
N LEU A 196 19.92 2.21 4.37
CA LEU A 196 19.95 0.90 3.71
C LEU A 196 21.19 0.08 4.09
N TRP A 197 22.29 0.72 4.42
CA TRP A 197 23.53 0.04 4.80
C TRP A 197 23.34 -0.87 6.02
N GLN A 198 22.52 -0.49 6.98
CA GLN A 198 22.27 -1.32 8.16
C GLN A 198 21.66 -2.69 7.81
N VAL A 199 20.85 -2.76 6.72
CA VAL A 199 20.28 -4.02 6.25
C VAL A 199 21.37 -4.87 5.59
N LEU A 200 22.22 -4.27 4.78
CA LEU A 200 23.35 -4.96 4.14
C LEU A 200 24.34 -5.49 5.18
N GLU A 201 24.70 -4.67 6.15
CA GLU A 201 25.67 -5.02 7.21
C GLU A 201 25.14 -6.13 8.12
N SER A 202 23.90 -6.03 8.56
CA SER A 202 23.27 -7.02 9.45
C SER A 202 22.88 -8.31 8.70
N GLY A 203 22.66 -8.24 7.40
CA GLY A 203 22.10 -9.32 6.60
C GLY A 203 20.66 -9.67 6.97
N ARG A 204 19.93 -8.76 7.63
CA ARG A 204 18.58 -8.98 8.13
C ARG A 204 17.62 -7.92 7.64
N ASP A 205 16.39 -8.36 7.33
CA ASP A 205 15.27 -7.46 7.07
C ASP A 205 14.93 -6.64 8.30
N ILE A 206 14.34 -5.46 8.05
CA ILE A 206 13.81 -4.58 9.08
C ILE A 206 12.33 -4.87 9.24
N LEU A 207 11.89 -5.21 10.45
CA LEU A 207 10.51 -5.46 10.78
C LEU A 207 10.04 -4.43 11.82
N GLU A 208 9.06 -3.62 11.42
CA GLU A 208 8.39 -2.65 12.29
C GLU A 208 9.35 -1.76 13.11
N GLN A 209 10.39 -1.26 12.46
CA GLN A 209 11.34 -0.34 13.09
C GLN A 209 10.71 1.05 13.23
N GLU A 210 10.84 1.63 14.42
CA GLU A 210 10.50 3.03 14.64
C GLU A 210 11.61 3.95 14.16
N LEU A 211 11.27 4.83 13.23
CA LEU A 211 12.13 5.92 12.77
C LEU A 211 11.67 7.22 13.43
N GLU A 212 12.60 8.03 13.87
CA GLU A 212 12.27 9.35 14.36
C GLU A 212 11.85 10.27 13.20
N ILE A 213 10.70 10.93 13.36
CA ILE A 213 10.24 11.96 12.43
C ILE A 213 10.81 13.30 12.94
N VAL A 214 11.51 14.02 12.07
CA VAL A 214 12.10 15.31 12.39
C VAL A 214 11.39 16.45 11.66
N SER A 215 11.43 17.64 12.24
CA SER A 215 10.84 18.85 11.65
C SER A 215 11.51 19.21 10.32
N PRO A 216 10.75 19.64 9.30
CA PRO A 216 11.32 20.13 8.06
C PRO A 216 12.16 21.42 8.23
N GLU A 217 11.85 22.22 9.24
CA GLU A 217 12.54 23.49 9.52
C GLU A 217 13.84 23.27 10.27
N ASP A 218 13.87 22.33 11.19
CA ASP A 218 15.05 21.98 11.97
C ASP A 218 15.08 20.46 12.24
N GLN A 219 15.96 19.77 11.53
CA GLN A 219 16.11 18.30 11.66
C GLN A 219 16.63 17.85 13.02
N ALA A 220 17.03 18.76 13.89
CA ALA A 220 17.34 18.45 15.29
C ALA A 220 16.12 18.32 16.18
N ILE A 221 14.94 18.75 15.71
CA ILE A 221 13.69 18.72 16.48
C ILE A 221 12.89 17.47 16.11
N PRO A 222 12.80 16.48 17.02
CA PRO A 222 11.95 15.32 16.80
C PRO A 222 10.47 15.70 17.03
N ILE A 223 9.60 15.24 16.14
CA ILE A 223 8.16 15.52 16.21
C ILE A 223 7.29 14.28 16.34
N GLY A 224 7.88 13.09 16.15
CA GLY A 224 7.11 11.85 16.24
C GLY A 224 7.91 10.63 15.80
N LYS A 225 7.18 9.55 15.54
CA LYS A 225 7.74 8.27 15.10
C LYS A 225 6.96 7.72 13.92
N LEU A 226 7.69 7.23 12.94
CA LEU A 226 7.16 6.46 11.81
C LEU A 226 7.65 5.02 11.92
N LYS A 227 6.72 4.07 11.95
CA LYS A 227 7.05 2.65 11.95
C LYS A 227 7.05 2.11 10.53
N VAL A 228 8.16 1.49 10.13
CA VAL A 228 8.35 0.95 8.78
C VAL A 228 8.92 -0.46 8.82
N SER A 229 8.69 -1.22 7.76
CA SER A 229 9.36 -2.49 7.50
C SER A 229 10.04 -2.46 6.14
N LEU A 230 11.18 -3.11 6.03
CA LEU A 230 11.95 -3.24 4.81
C LEU A 230 12.43 -4.68 4.65
N GLN A 231 11.86 -5.39 3.69
CA GLN A 231 12.30 -6.72 3.30
C GLN A 231 13.17 -6.58 2.04
N ALA A 232 14.48 -6.54 2.22
CA ALA A 232 15.43 -6.26 1.16
C ALA A 232 16.80 -6.92 1.38
N ALA A 233 17.03 -7.65 2.46
CA ALA A 233 18.34 -8.17 2.81
C ALA A 233 18.95 -9.02 1.68
N ALA A 234 18.20 -9.96 1.11
CA ALA A 234 18.65 -10.81 0.02
C ALA A 234 18.95 -10.01 -1.25
N ALA A 235 18.08 -9.06 -1.61
CA ALA A 235 18.24 -8.24 -2.81
C ALA A 235 19.44 -7.29 -2.69
N LEU A 236 19.60 -6.63 -1.55
CA LEU A 236 20.73 -5.71 -1.33
C LEU A 236 22.08 -6.45 -1.33
N HIS A 237 22.12 -7.65 -0.74
CA HIS A 237 23.32 -8.48 -0.79
C HIS A 237 23.67 -8.89 -2.22
N ASP A 238 22.68 -9.31 -3.00
CA ASP A 238 22.85 -9.74 -4.38
C ASP A 238 23.33 -8.58 -5.28
N VAL A 239 22.67 -7.40 -5.17
CA VAL A 239 23.07 -6.18 -5.88
C VAL A 239 24.49 -5.76 -5.53
N TYR A 240 24.84 -5.76 -4.25
CA TYR A 240 26.16 -5.34 -3.78
C TYR A 240 27.25 -6.29 -4.27
N LYS A 241 27.01 -7.59 -4.24
CA LYS A 241 27.93 -8.62 -4.72
C LYS A 241 28.15 -8.52 -6.23
N GLU A 242 27.07 -8.50 -7.02
CA GLU A 242 27.12 -8.43 -8.48
C GLU A 242 27.92 -7.21 -8.96
N MET A 243 27.59 -6.03 -8.44
CA MET A 243 28.20 -4.78 -8.86
C MET A 243 29.68 -4.66 -8.43
N ASN A 244 30.07 -5.29 -7.32
CA ASN A 244 31.47 -5.34 -6.91
C ASN A 244 32.30 -6.35 -7.73
N GLU A 245 31.71 -7.47 -8.15
CA GLU A 245 32.38 -8.43 -9.02
C GLU A 245 32.67 -7.82 -10.40
N ASP A 246 31.78 -6.98 -10.91
CA ASP A 246 31.95 -6.26 -12.18
C ASP A 246 33.05 -5.18 -12.12
N LEU A 247 33.39 -4.69 -10.92
CA LEU A 247 34.44 -3.68 -10.73
C LEU A 247 35.85 -4.28 -10.65
N PHE A 248 35.95 -5.60 -10.37
CA PHE A 248 37.22 -6.32 -10.23
C PHE A 248 37.19 -7.64 -11.03
N PRO A 249 37.25 -7.57 -12.39
CA PRO A 249 37.32 -8.74 -13.24
C PRO A 249 38.60 -9.57 -13.12
#